data_be1e4fb4bb5bd96df8916b0fe627dfdc
#
_entry.id   be1e4fb4bb5bd96df8916b0fe627dfdc
#
_cell.length_a   1.000
_cell.length_b   1.000
_cell.length_c   1.000
_cell.angle_alpha   90.00
_cell.angle_beta   90.00
_cell.angle_gamma   90.00
#
_symmetry.space_group_name_H-M   'P 1'
#
loop_
_entity.id
_entity.type
_entity.pdbx_description
1 polymer ?
#
loop_
_entity_poly.entity_id
_entity_poly.type
_entity_poly.pdbx_seq_one_letter_code
_entity_poly.pdbx_strand_id
1 'polypeptide(L)'
;MTKPALGKLIHLKKLCTDNGHFQMLAVDQRPPIFNIITAAKERKYKYEEVVECKKLIASNLSHLATAILMDPHYSIPNILKYNNSKGLVITLEDHDFIETRNGRYSKNIYNWTIEKIKKVGGDAVKVLAWYRPDAEQKSLDHQHKYVQKIGEECEKYCIPFLLELLVYPFQNDIHHSRDYKEQKQKNTRHIIDSVKEFAQDKYKVDIFKLESPVDSSNLENGITEETEIAFKELAQATNHKPWVVLSSGMDKISFYKCLELAYKNGA
;
A
#
# COMPACT_ATOMS: atom_id res chain seq x y z
N MET A 1 -9.60 10.84 -19.90
CA MET A 1 -9.71 10.74 -18.42
C MET A 1 -10.96 11.49 -17.97
N THR A 2 -11.89 10.83 -17.33
CA THR A 2 -13.02 11.48 -16.65
C THR A 2 -12.47 12.22 -15.42
N LYS A 3 -12.84 13.51 -15.25
CA LYS A 3 -12.41 14.26 -14.07
C LYS A 3 -12.95 13.60 -12.81
N PRO A 4 -12.12 13.44 -11.74
CA PRO A 4 -12.60 12.90 -10.47
C PRO A 4 -13.77 13.74 -9.93
N ALA A 5 -14.69 13.07 -9.23
CA ALA A 5 -15.77 13.77 -8.53
C ALA A 5 -15.20 14.79 -7.53
N LEU A 6 -15.87 15.94 -7.37
CA LEU A 6 -15.42 17.01 -6.48
C LEU A 6 -15.12 16.51 -5.05
N GLY A 7 -15.94 15.57 -4.55
CA GLY A 7 -15.70 14.96 -3.24
C GLY A 7 -14.36 14.24 -3.15
N LYS A 8 -13.96 13.49 -4.20
CA LYS A 8 -12.61 12.85 -4.25
C LYS A 8 -11.50 13.90 -4.26
N LEU A 9 -11.63 14.98 -5.03
CA LEU A 9 -10.63 16.05 -5.10
C LEU A 9 -10.41 16.73 -3.74
N ILE A 10 -11.49 16.99 -2.99
CA ILE A 10 -11.41 17.56 -1.64
C ILE A 10 -10.62 16.63 -0.70
N HIS A 11 -10.90 15.34 -0.75
CA HIS A 11 -10.18 14.36 0.06
C HIS A 11 -8.73 14.20 -0.38
N LEU A 12 -8.45 14.12 -1.69
CA LEU A 12 -7.08 14.05 -2.22
C LEU A 12 -6.24 15.24 -1.74
N LYS A 13 -6.81 16.46 -1.74
CA LYS A 13 -6.11 17.65 -1.26
C LYS A 13 -5.70 17.55 0.21
N LYS A 14 -6.44 16.84 1.06
CA LYS A 14 -6.06 16.61 2.46
C LYS A 14 -4.90 15.61 2.61
N LEU A 15 -4.64 14.78 1.60
CA LEU A 15 -3.59 13.76 1.67
C LEU A 15 -2.22 14.30 1.27
N CYS A 16 -2.15 15.48 0.67
CA CYS A 16 -0.91 16.05 0.12
C CYS A 16 -0.57 17.41 0.74
N THR A 17 0.65 17.86 0.49
CA THR A 17 1.10 19.23 0.77
C THR A 17 0.39 20.23 -0.15
N ASP A 18 0.54 21.52 0.12
CA ASP A 18 0.03 22.60 -0.75
C ASP A 18 0.57 22.51 -2.18
N ASN A 19 1.79 21.97 -2.33
CA ASN A 19 2.43 21.74 -3.64
C ASN A 19 2.03 20.40 -4.30
N GLY A 20 1.11 19.64 -3.69
CA GLY A 20 0.57 18.39 -4.26
C GLY A 20 1.41 17.13 -3.98
N HIS A 21 2.42 17.18 -3.10
CA HIS A 21 3.24 16.01 -2.76
C HIS A 21 2.66 15.22 -1.59
N PHE A 22 2.67 13.90 -1.70
CA PHE A 22 2.27 13.02 -0.61
C PHE A 22 3.43 12.75 0.35
N GLN A 23 3.16 12.92 1.65
CA GLN A 23 4.06 12.55 2.74
C GLN A 23 3.28 11.68 3.71
N MET A 24 3.13 10.40 3.38
CA MET A 24 2.25 9.51 4.11
C MET A 24 3.01 8.68 5.17
N LEU A 25 2.51 8.68 6.40
CA LEU A 25 2.97 7.78 7.45
C LEU A 25 2.09 6.52 7.47
N ALA A 26 2.67 5.36 7.19
CA ALA A 26 1.96 4.08 7.26
C ALA A 26 2.07 3.44 8.65
N VAL A 27 0.94 3.19 9.30
CA VAL A 27 0.80 2.55 10.62
C VAL A 27 -0.19 1.36 10.55
N ASP A 28 -0.54 0.92 9.35
CA ASP A 28 -1.50 -0.15 9.12
C ASP A 28 -0.92 -1.56 9.20
N GLN A 29 0.41 -1.72 9.31
CA GLN A 29 1.08 -3.01 9.43
C GLN A 29 0.51 -3.80 10.61
N ARG A 30 0.25 -5.10 10.40
CA ARG A 30 -0.27 -6.02 11.42
C ARG A 30 0.74 -7.12 11.74
N PRO A 31 1.01 -8.11 10.88
CA PRO A 31 2.00 -9.14 11.15
C PRO A 31 3.42 -8.61 11.45
N PRO A 32 3.98 -7.63 10.74
CA PRO A 32 5.31 -7.11 11.08
C PRO A 32 5.41 -6.58 12.51
N ILE A 33 4.37 -5.87 13.01
CA ILE A 33 4.34 -5.36 14.39
C ILE A 33 4.15 -6.52 15.38
N PHE A 34 3.28 -7.49 15.06
CA PHE A 34 3.10 -8.68 15.90
C PHE A 34 4.42 -9.43 16.10
N ASN A 35 5.18 -9.62 15.01
CA ASN A 35 6.46 -10.33 15.03
C ASN A 35 7.51 -9.58 15.87
N ILE A 36 7.60 -8.26 15.72
CA ILE A 36 8.53 -7.42 16.51
C ILE A 36 8.21 -7.52 18.01
N ILE A 37 6.93 -7.34 18.38
CA ILE A 37 6.52 -7.41 19.80
C ILE A 37 6.74 -8.82 20.36
N THR A 38 6.40 -9.86 19.58
CA THR A 38 6.58 -11.26 19.98
C THR A 38 8.06 -11.58 20.22
N ALA A 39 8.94 -11.16 19.32
CA ALA A 39 10.39 -11.34 19.46
C ALA A 39 10.94 -10.57 20.67
N ALA A 40 10.55 -9.30 20.86
CA ALA A 40 11.04 -8.47 21.96
C ALA A 40 10.55 -8.94 23.34
N LYS A 41 9.41 -9.62 23.42
CA LYS A 41 8.81 -10.09 24.67
C LYS A 41 9.00 -11.60 24.91
N GLU A 42 9.59 -12.32 23.97
CA GLU A 42 9.75 -13.78 23.99
C GLU A 42 8.43 -14.54 24.25
N ARG A 43 7.29 -13.96 23.85
CA ARG A 43 5.95 -14.52 23.93
C ARG A 43 5.02 -13.90 22.90
N LYS A 44 3.89 -14.54 22.63
CA LYS A 44 2.86 -13.97 21.74
C LYS A 44 2.44 -12.56 22.21
N TYR A 45 2.32 -11.65 21.26
CA TYR A 45 1.83 -10.29 21.49
C TYR A 45 0.44 -10.27 22.14
N LYS A 46 0.13 -9.20 22.86
CA LYS A 46 -1.23 -8.88 23.33
C LYS A 46 -1.80 -7.74 22.49
N TYR A 47 -3.12 -7.68 22.41
CA TYR A 47 -3.85 -6.65 21.66
C TYR A 47 -3.42 -5.22 22.08
N GLU A 48 -3.39 -4.97 23.39
CA GLU A 48 -3.05 -3.66 23.96
C GLU A 48 -1.63 -3.22 23.61
N GLU A 49 -0.70 -4.15 23.49
CA GLU A 49 0.70 -3.87 23.12
C GLU A 49 0.80 -3.39 21.65
N VAL A 50 0.01 -3.98 20.76
CA VAL A 50 -0.06 -3.55 19.36
C VAL A 50 -0.71 -2.18 19.26
N VAL A 51 -1.80 -1.94 19.99
CA VAL A 51 -2.49 -0.63 20.06
C VAL A 51 -1.55 0.45 20.57
N GLU A 52 -0.82 0.19 21.67
CA GLU A 52 0.12 1.16 22.25
C GLU A 52 1.33 1.42 21.33
N CYS A 53 1.88 0.37 20.70
CA CYS A 53 2.96 0.53 19.72
C CYS A 53 2.53 1.45 18.57
N LYS A 54 1.38 1.21 17.97
CA LYS A 54 0.85 2.04 16.88
C LYS A 54 0.53 3.46 17.33
N LYS A 55 0.01 3.63 18.53
CA LYS A 55 -0.22 4.94 19.13
C LYS A 55 1.09 5.72 19.29
N LEU A 56 2.15 5.09 19.80
CA LEU A 56 3.48 5.72 19.94
C LEU A 56 4.04 6.15 18.58
N ILE A 57 3.98 5.30 17.56
CA ILE A 57 4.43 5.63 16.21
C ILE A 57 3.67 6.85 15.68
N ALA A 58 2.35 6.81 15.71
CA ALA A 58 1.53 7.89 15.19
C ALA A 58 1.68 9.20 15.98
N SER A 59 1.74 9.15 17.31
CA SER A 59 1.91 10.35 18.15
C SER A 59 3.26 11.04 17.93
N ASN A 60 4.33 10.28 17.69
CA ASN A 60 5.66 10.84 17.52
C ASN A 60 5.97 11.26 16.07
N LEU A 61 5.33 10.66 15.06
CA LEU A 61 5.69 10.88 13.65
C LEU A 61 4.62 11.58 12.82
N SER A 62 3.36 11.65 13.29
CA SER A 62 2.27 12.23 12.48
C SER A 62 2.48 13.70 12.12
N HIS A 63 3.21 14.47 12.94
CA HIS A 63 3.50 15.88 12.64
C HIS A 63 4.36 16.06 11.38
N LEU A 64 5.11 15.03 10.97
CA LEU A 64 5.94 15.02 9.76
C LEU A 64 5.17 14.61 8.50
N ALA A 65 3.93 14.15 8.63
CA ALA A 65 3.15 13.59 7.54
C ALA A 65 1.99 14.49 7.11
N THR A 66 1.57 14.38 5.86
CA THR A 66 0.33 14.99 5.36
C THR A 66 -0.86 14.09 5.60
N ALA A 67 -0.64 12.77 5.60
CA ALA A 67 -1.68 11.77 5.84
C ALA A 67 -1.13 10.59 6.65
N ILE A 68 -2.03 9.91 7.37
CA ILE A 68 -1.72 8.73 8.16
C ILE A 68 -2.56 7.57 7.64
N LEU A 69 -1.90 6.45 7.33
CA LEU A 69 -2.55 5.21 6.94
C LEU A 69 -2.70 4.29 8.16
N MET A 70 -3.93 3.93 8.47
CA MET A 70 -4.31 3.18 9.67
C MET A 70 -5.12 1.93 9.35
N ASP A 71 -5.05 0.92 10.22
CA ASP A 71 -5.96 -0.24 10.24
C ASP A 71 -7.11 -0.04 11.24
N PRO A 72 -8.29 -0.67 11.01
CA PRO A 72 -9.43 -0.50 11.90
C PRO A 72 -9.30 -1.19 13.26
N HIS A 73 -8.51 -2.26 13.37
CA HIS A 73 -8.48 -3.08 14.56
C HIS A 73 -7.62 -2.48 15.69
N TYR A 74 -6.42 -2.00 15.35
CA TYR A 74 -5.43 -1.59 16.36
C TYR A 74 -5.17 -0.08 16.35
N SER A 75 -5.46 0.61 15.26
CA SER A 75 -5.16 2.05 15.13
C SER A 75 -6.37 2.93 15.40
N ILE A 76 -7.57 2.57 14.91
CA ILE A 76 -8.80 3.37 15.10
C ILE A 76 -9.13 3.64 16.58
N PRO A 77 -8.95 2.72 17.55
CA PRO A 77 -9.20 3.02 18.95
C PRO A 77 -8.48 4.28 19.47
N ASN A 78 -7.43 4.71 18.80
CA ASN A 78 -6.64 5.89 19.17
C ASN A 78 -6.81 7.08 18.19
N ILE A 79 -7.72 6.99 17.22
CA ILE A 79 -7.84 7.98 16.13
C ILE A 79 -8.10 9.41 16.65
N LEU A 80 -8.84 9.55 17.74
CA LEU A 80 -9.13 10.85 18.35
C LEU A 80 -7.91 11.50 19.04
N LYS A 81 -6.81 10.75 19.19
CA LYS A 81 -5.56 11.26 19.79
C LYS A 81 -4.59 11.81 18.74
N TYR A 82 -4.92 11.63 17.45
CA TYR A 82 -4.12 12.13 16.35
C TYR A 82 -4.56 13.53 15.94
N ASN A 83 -3.65 14.23 15.30
CA ASN A 83 -3.94 15.57 14.79
C ASN A 83 -4.97 15.48 13.64
N ASN A 84 -6.20 15.92 13.89
CA ASN A 84 -7.33 15.89 12.95
C ASN A 84 -7.12 16.76 11.68
N SER A 85 -6.04 17.56 11.62
CA SER A 85 -5.69 18.33 10.41
C SER A 85 -5.03 17.49 9.33
N LYS A 86 -4.65 16.23 9.62
CA LYS A 86 -4.01 15.30 8.68
C LYS A 86 -5.04 14.46 7.94
N GLY A 87 -4.74 14.13 6.68
CA GLY A 87 -5.53 13.18 5.93
C GLY A 87 -5.53 11.79 6.59
N LEU A 88 -6.65 11.11 6.55
CA LEU A 88 -6.84 9.79 7.14
C LEU A 88 -7.08 8.75 6.05
N VAL A 89 -6.11 7.89 5.82
CA VAL A 89 -6.23 6.73 4.93
C VAL A 89 -6.54 5.50 5.77
N ILE A 90 -7.55 4.72 5.41
CA ILE A 90 -7.94 3.54 6.20
C ILE A 90 -7.91 2.29 5.34
N THR A 91 -7.27 1.25 5.89
CA THR A 91 -7.20 -0.09 5.30
C THR A 91 -8.57 -0.76 5.27
N LEU A 92 -8.92 -1.32 4.11
CA LEU A 92 -10.11 -2.13 3.89
C LEU A 92 -9.79 -3.63 3.88
N GLU A 93 -8.62 -4.01 3.32
CA GLU A 93 -8.22 -5.40 3.17
C GLU A 93 -7.83 -6.06 4.50
N ASP A 94 -8.10 -7.35 4.61
CA ASP A 94 -7.53 -8.21 5.65
C ASP A 94 -6.03 -8.43 5.39
N HIS A 95 -5.24 -8.56 6.46
CA HIS A 95 -3.83 -8.94 6.36
C HIS A 95 -3.65 -10.42 6.02
N ASP A 96 -4.69 -11.23 6.22
CA ASP A 96 -4.72 -12.62 5.82
C ASP A 96 -5.33 -12.76 4.42
N PHE A 97 -4.78 -13.66 3.63
CA PHE A 97 -5.21 -13.95 2.26
C PHE A 97 -5.36 -15.46 2.07
N ILE A 98 -6.15 -15.85 1.08
CA ILE A 98 -6.24 -17.24 0.66
C ILE A 98 -5.09 -17.49 -0.31
N GLU A 99 -4.29 -18.52 -0.05
CA GLU A 99 -3.17 -18.90 -0.88
C GLU A 99 -3.45 -20.22 -1.58
N THR A 100 -3.16 -20.24 -2.88
CA THR A 100 -3.17 -21.44 -3.70
C THR A 100 -1.76 -21.76 -4.15
N ARG A 101 -1.56 -22.86 -4.86
CA ARG A 101 -0.24 -23.23 -5.37
C ARG A 101 0.42 -22.10 -6.18
N ASN A 102 -0.35 -21.42 -7.05
CA ASN A 102 0.13 -20.41 -7.99
C ASN A 102 -0.70 -19.12 -7.92
N GLY A 103 -1.21 -18.76 -6.74
CA GLY A 103 -2.02 -17.55 -6.61
C GLY A 103 -2.29 -17.13 -5.17
N ARG A 104 -2.71 -15.87 -5.01
CA ARG A 104 -3.20 -15.29 -3.76
C ARG A 104 -4.50 -14.55 -4.01
N TYR A 105 -5.46 -14.70 -3.12
CA TYR A 105 -6.75 -14.02 -3.16
C TYR A 105 -6.83 -13.05 -1.99
N SER A 106 -6.81 -11.74 -2.29
CA SER A 106 -7.08 -10.70 -1.30
C SER A 106 -8.55 -10.72 -0.90
N LYS A 107 -8.81 -10.32 0.34
CA LYS A 107 -10.17 -10.21 0.89
C LYS A 107 -10.27 -9.00 1.81
N ASN A 108 -11.48 -8.53 2.05
CA ASN A 108 -11.72 -7.46 3.03
C ASN A 108 -11.75 -8.02 4.45
N ILE A 109 -11.44 -7.14 5.42
CA ILE A 109 -11.73 -7.37 6.83
C ILE A 109 -13.22 -7.65 6.97
N TYR A 110 -13.56 -8.71 7.72
CA TYR A 110 -14.95 -9.12 7.93
C TYR A 110 -15.79 -7.95 8.48
N ASN A 111 -16.95 -7.76 7.91
CA ASN A 111 -17.90 -6.71 8.28
C ASN A 111 -17.33 -5.28 8.28
N TRP A 112 -16.24 -5.03 7.54
CA TRP A 112 -15.65 -3.72 7.32
C TRP A 112 -15.90 -3.27 5.88
N THR A 113 -16.41 -2.05 5.68
CA THR A 113 -16.87 -1.58 4.37
C THR A 113 -16.39 -0.16 4.10
N ILE A 114 -16.39 0.25 2.84
CA ILE A 114 -16.08 1.62 2.42
C ILE A 114 -17.04 2.62 3.06
N GLU A 115 -18.32 2.26 3.20
CA GLU A 115 -19.29 3.08 3.93
C GLU A 115 -18.88 3.33 5.38
N LYS A 116 -18.41 2.29 6.09
CA LYS A 116 -17.91 2.42 7.46
C LYS A 116 -16.66 3.28 7.52
N ILE A 117 -15.72 3.12 6.57
CA ILE A 117 -14.53 3.98 6.46
C ILE A 117 -14.95 5.44 6.32
N LYS A 118 -15.93 5.73 5.45
CA LYS A 118 -16.46 7.08 5.29
C LYS A 118 -17.10 7.61 6.56
N LYS A 119 -17.90 6.78 7.25
CA LYS A 119 -18.58 7.16 8.51
C LYS A 119 -17.64 7.46 9.67
N VAL A 120 -16.47 6.83 9.73
CA VAL A 120 -15.45 7.14 10.76
C VAL A 120 -14.53 8.29 10.36
N GLY A 121 -14.81 8.97 9.24
CA GLY A 121 -14.07 10.16 8.80
C GLY A 121 -12.84 9.87 7.94
N GLY A 122 -12.74 8.68 7.34
CA GLY A 122 -11.68 8.35 6.39
C GLY A 122 -11.69 9.26 5.15
N ASP A 123 -10.51 9.73 4.77
CA ASP A 123 -10.29 10.56 3.57
C ASP A 123 -9.90 9.72 2.36
N ALA A 124 -9.39 8.50 2.55
CA ALA A 124 -9.14 7.55 1.47
C ALA A 124 -9.26 6.10 1.97
N VAL A 125 -9.58 5.21 1.04
CA VAL A 125 -9.58 3.76 1.24
C VAL A 125 -8.26 3.20 0.71
N LYS A 126 -7.58 2.38 1.50
CA LYS A 126 -6.39 1.64 1.02
C LYS A 126 -6.70 0.16 0.93
N VAL A 127 -6.24 -0.46 -0.14
CA VAL A 127 -6.27 -1.92 -0.33
C VAL A 127 -4.93 -2.41 -0.82
N LEU A 128 -4.41 -3.46 -0.19
CA LEU A 128 -3.31 -4.25 -0.73
C LEU A 128 -3.88 -5.39 -1.59
N ALA A 129 -3.49 -5.42 -2.85
CA ALA A 129 -3.71 -6.55 -3.74
C ALA A 129 -2.39 -7.28 -4.01
N TRP A 130 -2.34 -8.57 -3.65
CA TRP A 130 -1.26 -9.45 -4.04
C TRP A 130 -1.46 -9.84 -5.52
N TYR A 131 -0.57 -9.41 -6.40
CA TYR A 131 -0.75 -9.65 -7.82
C TYR A 131 0.55 -10.00 -8.54
N ARG A 132 0.48 -11.04 -9.36
CA ARG A 132 1.54 -11.45 -10.31
C ARG A 132 0.90 -11.75 -11.66
N PRO A 133 1.37 -11.17 -12.77
CA PRO A 133 0.79 -11.41 -14.10
C PRO A 133 0.84 -12.87 -14.56
N ASP A 134 1.78 -13.67 -14.03
CA ASP A 134 1.98 -15.09 -14.31
C ASP A 134 1.25 -16.03 -13.33
N ALA A 135 0.37 -15.49 -12.46
CA ALA A 135 -0.43 -16.31 -11.58
C ALA A 135 -1.49 -17.13 -12.33
N GLU A 136 -2.06 -18.13 -11.65
CA GLU A 136 -3.16 -18.92 -12.23
C GLU A 136 -4.36 -18.03 -12.58
N GLN A 137 -5.07 -18.36 -13.67
CA GLN A 137 -6.16 -17.54 -14.20
C GLN A 137 -7.25 -17.23 -13.16
N LYS A 138 -7.58 -18.18 -12.29
CA LYS A 138 -8.57 -17.97 -11.22
C LYS A 138 -8.14 -16.91 -10.23
N SER A 139 -6.84 -16.82 -9.92
CA SER A 139 -6.29 -15.79 -9.04
C SER A 139 -6.33 -14.42 -9.73
N LEU A 140 -5.95 -14.34 -11.01
CA LEU A 140 -6.04 -13.11 -11.81
C LEU A 140 -7.49 -12.60 -11.86
N ASP A 141 -8.43 -13.46 -12.22
CA ASP A 141 -9.86 -13.11 -12.31
C ASP A 141 -10.42 -12.64 -10.97
N HIS A 142 -10.01 -13.29 -9.86
CA HIS A 142 -10.41 -12.85 -8.52
C HIS A 142 -9.89 -11.44 -8.22
N GLN A 143 -8.60 -11.21 -8.42
CA GLN A 143 -7.99 -9.91 -8.11
C GLN A 143 -8.54 -8.79 -9.00
N HIS A 144 -8.78 -9.06 -10.29
CA HIS A 144 -9.40 -8.09 -11.18
C HIS A 144 -10.81 -7.69 -10.70
N LYS A 145 -11.66 -8.67 -10.39
CA LYS A 145 -13.03 -8.41 -9.86
C LYS A 145 -13.00 -7.73 -8.50
N TYR A 146 -12.08 -8.15 -7.63
CA TYR A 146 -11.92 -7.58 -6.29
C TYR A 146 -11.57 -6.10 -6.36
N VAL A 147 -10.54 -5.73 -7.11
CA VAL A 147 -10.09 -4.34 -7.23
C VAL A 147 -11.13 -3.49 -7.95
N GLN A 148 -11.74 -4.01 -9.03
CA GLN A 148 -12.78 -3.29 -9.78
C GLN A 148 -13.98 -2.95 -8.88
N LYS A 149 -14.49 -3.93 -8.12
CA LYS A 149 -15.61 -3.71 -7.20
C LYS A 149 -15.30 -2.65 -6.15
N ILE A 150 -14.09 -2.63 -5.60
CA ILE A 150 -13.67 -1.62 -4.63
C ILE A 150 -13.61 -0.24 -5.28
N GLY A 151 -13.05 -0.14 -6.49
CA GLY A 151 -13.03 1.12 -7.24
C GLY A 151 -14.42 1.69 -7.50
N GLU A 152 -15.37 0.84 -7.93
CA GLU A 152 -16.77 1.21 -8.15
C GLU A 152 -17.45 1.70 -6.86
N GLU A 153 -17.20 1.02 -5.73
CA GLU A 153 -17.70 1.46 -4.43
C GLU A 153 -17.07 2.78 -3.97
N CYS A 154 -15.77 2.97 -4.20
CA CYS A 154 -15.09 4.23 -3.89
C CYS A 154 -15.66 5.41 -4.72
N GLU A 155 -16.01 5.20 -5.99
CA GLU A 155 -16.73 6.18 -6.80
C GLU A 155 -18.10 6.52 -6.18
N LYS A 156 -18.88 5.50 -5.81
CA LYS A 156 -20.20 5.67 -5.19
C LYS A 156 -20.15 6.54 -3.93
N TYR A 157 -19.13 6.36 -3.10
CA TYR A 157 -18.97 7.11 -1.85
C TYR A 157 -18.12 8.38 -1.99
N CYS A 158 -17.71 8.73 -3.22
CA CYS A 158 -16.85 9.89 -3.51
C CYS A 158 -15.60 9.93 -2.60
N ILE A 159 -14.95 8.79 -2.39
CA ILE A 159 -13.75 8.65 -1.58
C ILE A 159 -12.56 8.15 -2.44
N PRO A 160 -11.36 8.72 -2.34
CA PRO A 160 -10.20 8.24 -3.06
C PRO A 160 -9.85 6.79 -2.76
N PHE A 161 -9.41 6.08 -3.80
CA PHE A 161 -8.93 4.71 -3.74
C PHE A 161 -7.41 4.64 -3.91
N LEU A 162 -6.71 4.26 -2.85
CA LEU A 162 -5.28 3.97 -2.84
C LEU A 162 -5.08 2.47 -2.99
N LEU A 163 -4.53 2.04 -4.13
CA LEU A 163 -4.20 0.64 -4.39
C LEU A 163 -2.72 0.37 -4.15
N GLU A 164 -2.45 -0.49 -3.18
CA GLU A 164 -1.13 -1.05 -2.94
C GLU A 164 -0.97 -2.35 -3.71
N LEU A 165 0.09 -2.44 -4.51
CA LEU A 165 0.43 -3.64 -5.29
C LEU A 165 1.72 -4.25 -4.77
N LEU A 166 1.68 -5.56 -4.53
CA LEU A 166 2.87 -6.36 -4.22
C LEU A 166 2.89 -7.63 -5.06
N VAL A 167 4.03 -7.90 -5.65
CA VAL A 167 4.34 -9.24 -6.16
C VAL A 167 4.66 -10.18 -5.00
N TYR A 168 4.56 -11.47 -5.21
CA TYR A 168 4.73 -12.48 -4.16
C TYR A 168 5.33 -13.77 -4.71
N PRO A 169 6.07 -14.54 -3.88
CA PRO A 169 6.55 -15.87 -4.27
C PRO A 169 5.39 -16.87 -4.27
N PHE A 170 5.38 -17.80 -5.22
CA PHE A 170 4.46 -18.94 -5.19
C PHE A 170 4.84 -19.94 -4.10
N GLN A 171 3.91 -20.83 -3.73
CA GLN A 171 4.14 -21.83 -2.66
C GLN A 171 5.39 -22.70 -2.88
N ASN A 172 5.74 -22.98 -4.14
CA ASN A 172 6.90 -23.81 -4.48
C ASN A 172 8.18 -23.00 -4.73
N ASP A 173 8.13 -21.67 -4.63
CA ASP A 173 9.33 -20.84 -4.82
C ASP A 173 10.27 -21.00 -3.61
N ILE A 174 11.58 -21.08 -3.85
CA ILE A 174 12.60 -21.24 -2.81
C ILE A 174 12.56 -20.14 -1.73
N HIS A 175 12.06 -18.98 -2.09
CA HIS A 175 11.90 -17.81 -1.20
C HIS A 175 10.45 -17.62 -0.73
N HIS A 176 9.62 -18.69 -0.80
CA HIS A 176 8.23 -18.59 -0.36
C HIS A 176 8.11 -17.99 1.05
N SER A 177 7.21 -17.04 1.20
CA SER A 177 6.89 -16.41 2.46
C SER A 177 5.46 -15.86 2.42
N ARG A 178 4.77 -15.94 3.55
CA ARG A 178 3.48 -15.25 3.78
C ARG A 178 3.66 -13.89 4.44
N ASP A 179 4.90 -13.50 4.76
CA ASP A 179 5.18 -12.23 5.39
C ASP A 179 5.05 -11.07 4.39
N TYR A 180 4.64 -9.92 4.92
CA TYR A 180 4.72 -8.66 4.21
C TYR A 180 6.17 -8.15 4.23
N LYS A 181 6.94 -8.57 3.25
CA LYS A 181 8.34 -8.16 3.07
C LYS A 181 8.73 -8.18 1.60
N GLU A 182 9.82 -7.50 1.28
CA GLU A 182 10.38 -7.50 -0.05
C GLU A 182 10.66 -8.94 -0.53
N GLN A 183 10.16 -9.27 -1.73
CA GLN A 183 10.51 -10.52 -2.38
C GLN A 183 11.96 -10.42 -2.90
N LYS A 184 12.79 -11.41 -2.57
CA LYS A 184 14.13 -11.55 -3.15
C LYS A 184 14.03 -11.98 -4.60
N GLN A 185 14.96 -11.48 -5.43
CA GLN A 185 15.03 -11.81 -6.87
C GLN A 185 13.70 -11.51 -7.59
N LYS A 186 13.05 -10.42 -7.21
CA LYS A 186 11.79 -10.01 -7.83
C LYS A 186 11.99 -9.66 -9.31
N ASN A 187 10.98 -10.00 -10.11
CA ASN A 187 10.97 -9.70 -11.52
C ASN A 187 10.40 -8.29 -11.75
N THR A 188 11.25 -7.35 -12.14
CA THR A 188 10.87 -5.97 -12.49
C THR A 188 9.67 -5.92 -13.44
N ARG A 189 9.62 -6.83 -14.44
CA ARG A 189 8.52 -6.85 -15.39
C ARG A 189 7.18 -7.21 -14.74
N HIS A 190 7.15 -8.13 -13.75
CA HIS A 190 5.92 -8.46 -13.03
C HIS A 190 5.38 -7.26 -12.28
N ILE A 191 6.25 -6.44 -11.69
CA ILE A 191 5.82 -5.23 -10.96
C ILE A 191 5.23 -4.21 -11.94
N ILE A 192 5.95 -3.91 -13.02
CA ILE A 192 5.52 -2.94 -14.03
C ILE A 192 4.20 -3.36 -14.69
N ASP A 193 4.09 -4.64 -15.09
CA ASP A 193 2.88 -5.15 -15.75
C ASP A 193 1.68 -5.22 -14.79
N SER A 194 1.92 -5.46 -13.49
CA SER A 194 0.86 -5.33 -12.46
C SER A 194 0.31 -3.90 -12.40
N VAL A 195 1.18 -2.90 -12.43
CA VAL A 195 0.76 -1.49 -12.43
C VAL A 195 0.02 -1.15 -13.70
N LYS A 196 0.50 -1.56 -14.87
CA LYS A 196 -0.19 -1.35 -16.17
C LYS A 196 -1.60 -1.93 -16.17
N GLU A 197 -1.79 -3.15 -15.63
CA GLU A 197 -3.12 -3.75 -15.54
C GLU A 197 -4.06 -2.86 -14.72
N PHE A 198 -3.67 -2.51 -13.51
CA PHE A 198 -4.54 -1.75 -12.61
C PHE A 198 -4.59 -0.24 -12.87
N ALA A 199 -3.76 0.29 -13.77
CA ALA A 199 -3.85 1.67 -14.24
C ALA A 199 -5.02 1.92 -15.20
N GLN A 200 -5.67 0.85 -15.73
CA GLN A 200 -6.83 0.97 -16.59
C GLN A 200 -8.02 1.62 -15.87
N ASP A 201 -8.78 2.44 -16.60
CA ASP A 201 -9.87 3.25 -16.03
C ASP A 201 -11.00 2.43 -15.38
N LYS A 202 -11.17 1.16 -15.76
CA LYS A 202 -12.16 0.25 -15.16
C LYS A 202 -11.96 0.02 -13.66
N TYR A 203 -10.71 0.14 -13.16
CA TYR A 203 -10.41 -0.09 -11.74
C TYR A 203 -10.55 1.14 -10.84
N LYS A 204 -10.75 2.33 -11.42
CA LYS A 204 -10.98 3.57 -10.67
C LYS A 204 -9.94 3.88 -9.59
N VAL A 205 -8.70 3.43 -9.76
CA VAL A 205 -7.59 3.72 -8.85
C VAL A 205 -7.26 5.22 -8.94
N ASP A 206 -7.16 5.88 -7.80
CA ASP A 206 -6.79 7.30 -7.72
C ASP A 206 -5.32 7.50 -7.35
N ILE A 207 -4.77 6.63 -6.50
CA ILE A 207 -3.37 6.69 -6.04
C ILE A 207 -2.82 5.27 -6.03
N PHE A 208 -1.60 5.09 -6.51
CA PHE A 208 -0.86 3.85 -6.34
C PHE A 208 0.09 3.92 -5.14
N LYS A 209 0.24 2.81 -4.43
CA LYS A 209 1.32 2.57 -3.46
C LYS A 209 2.12 1.36 -3.95
N LEU A 210 3.35 1.61 -4.39
CA LEU A 210 4.13 0.67 -5.17
C LEU A 210 5.41 0.25 -4.46
N GLU A 211 5.80 -1.00 -4.65
CA GLU A 211 7.13 -1.46 -4.28
C GLU A 211 8.20 -0.96 -5.26
N SER A 212 9.45 -0.95 -4.82
CA SER A 212 10.59 -0.71 -5.73
C SER A 212 10.56 -1.70 -6.90
N PRO A 213 10.77 -1.27 -8.14
CA PRO A 213 10.83 -2.17 -9.29
C PRO A 213 12.09 -3.04 -9.32
N VAL A 214 13.07 -2.76 -8.47
CA VAL A 214 14.33 -3.50 -8.33
C VAL A 214 14.55 -3.95 -6.89
N ASP A 215 15.34 -4.98 -6.68
CA ASP A 215 15.73 -5.44 -5.35
C ASP A 215 16.53 -4.37 -4.59
N SER A 216 16.40 -4.36 -3.27
CA SER A 216 17.19 -3.47 -2.39
C SER A 216 18.69 -3.65 -2.59
N SER A 217 19.17 -4.88 -2.83
CA SER A 217 20.57 -5.15 -3.13
C SER A 217 21.10 -4.41 -4.37
N ASN A 218 20.24 -4.15 -5.35
CA ASN A 218 20.62 -3.35 -6.53
C ASN A 218 20.80 -1.87 -6.19
N LEU A 219 20.18 -1.41 -5.10
CA LEU A 219 20.30 -0.04 -4.61
C LEU A 219 21.52 0.14 -3.68
N GLU A 220 21.92 -0.90 -2.93
CA GLU A 220 23.07 -0.85 -2.01
C GLU A 220 24.36 -0.44 -2.75
N ASN A 221 24.61 -1.01 -3.92
CA ASN A 221 25.82 -0.80 -4.71
C ASN A 221 25.84 0.48 -5.55
N GLY A 222 24.80 1.29 -5.48
CA GLY A 222 24.63 2.53 -6.24
C GLY A 222 23.50 2.45 -7.26
N ILE A 223 23.16 3.60 -7.83
CA ILE A 223 22.12 3.70 -8.86
C ILE A 223 22.77 3.38 -10.20
N THR A 224 22.29 2.36 -10.89
CA THR A 224 22.71 2.02 -12.27
C THR A 224 21.71 2.56 -13.29
N GLU A 225 22.12 2.59 -14.57
CA GLU A 225 21.23 2.98 -15.67
C GLU A 225 19.99 2.09 -15.74
N GLU A 226 20.16 0.75 -15.56
CA GLU A 226 19.03 -0.18 -15.54
C GLU A 226 18.04 0.14 -14.41
N THR A 227 18.56 0.54 -13.26
CA THR A 227 17.73 0.96 -12.11
C THR A 227 16.92 2.22 -12.45
N GLU A 228 17.55 3.23 -13.05
CA GLU A 228 16.85 4.45 -13.48
C GLU A 228 15.78 4.16 -14.53
N ILE A 229 16.08 3.30 -15.50
CA ILE A 229 15.12 2.86 -16.53
C ILE A 229 13.92 2.15 -15.88
N ALA A 230 14.14 1.26 -14.90
CA ALA A 230 13.08 0.54 -14.23
C ALA A 230 12.12 1.48 -13.49
N PHE A 231 12.62 2.49 -12.79
CA PHE A 231 11.78 3.50 -12.13
C PHE A 231 11.02 4.39 -13.11
N LYS A 232 11.64 4.74 -14.24
CA LYS A 232 10.98 5.49 -15.32
C LYS A 232 9.85 4.68 -15.95
N GLU A 233 10.07 3.39 -16.24
CA GLU A 233 9.03 2.51 -16.75
C GLU A 233 7.90 2.30 -15.74
N LEU A 234 8.22 2.18 -14.44
CA LEU A 234 7.23 2.09 -13.38
C LEU A 234 6.34 3.34 -13.35
N ALA A 235 6.94 4.53 -13.39
CA ALA A 235 6.20 5.79 -13.44
C ALA A 235 5.30 5.90 -14.67
N GLN A 236 5.78 5.49 -15.85
CA GLN A 236 4.97 5.46 -17.07
C GLN A 236 3.80 4.47 -16.96
N ALA A 237 3.99 3.34 -16.26
CA ALA A 237 2.97 2.32 -16.06
C ALA A 237 1.78 2.83 -15.25
N THR A 238 1.94 3.84 -14.38
CA THR A 238 0.83 4.44 -13.61
C THR A 238 -0.17 5.20 -14.48
N ASN A 239 0.13 5.45 -15.75
CA ASN A 239 -0.70 6.21 -16.67
C ASN A 239 -1.08 7.60 -16.10
N HIS A 240 -0.08 8.32 -15.62
CA HIS A 240 -0.19 9.66 -14.98
C HIS A 240 -1.02 9.71 -13.68
N LYS A 241 -1.36 8.57 -13.09
CA LYS A 241 -1.97 8.55 -11.76
C LYS A 241 -0.89 8.81 -10.70
N PRO A 242 -1.19 9.59 -9.65
CA PRO A 242 -0.27 9.80 -8.54
C PRO A 242 0.14 8.47 -7.90
N TRP A 243 1.36 8.41 -7.41
CA TRP A 243 1.85 7.22 -6.74
C TRP A 243 2.82 7.55 -5.60
N VAL A 244 2.96 6.64 -4.67
CA VAL A 244 3.92 6.68 -3.56
C VAL A 244 4.66 5.35 -3.50
N VAL A 245 5.88 5.36 -2.98
CA VAL A 245 6.67 4.14 -2.82
C VAL A 245 6.57 3.60 -1.40
N LEU A 246 6.60 2.29 -1.25
CA LEU A 246 6.66 1.58 0.03
C LEU A 246 8.03 0.94 0.26
N SER A 247 8.43 0.78 1.53
CA SER A 247 9.75 0.22 1.86
C SER A 247 9.82 -1.31 1.80
N SER A 248 8.70 -2.00 1.99
CA SER A 248 8.63 -3.47 2.02
C SER A 248 9.67 -4.14 2.95
N GLY A 249 10.11 -3.44 4.01
CA GLY A 249 11.14 -3.94 4.91
C GLY A 249 12.59 -3.73 4.45
N MET A 250 12.78 -2.94 3.40
CA MET A 250 14.08 -2.48 2.90
C MET A 250 14.85 -1.74 4.00
N ASP A 251 16.18 -1.85 4.01
CA ASP A 251 17.02 -1.08 4.92
C ASP A 251 16.94 0.44 4.64
N LYS A 252 17.39 1.23 5.60
CA LYS A 252 17.27 2.69 5.55
C LYS A 252 18.01 3.32 4.35
N ILE A 253 19.20 2.83 4.02
CA ILE A 253 20.05 3.41 2.96
C ILE A 253 19.45 3.13 1.60
N SER A 254 19.08 1.87 1.36
CA SER A 254 18.42 1.43 0.13
C SER A 254 17.08 2.13 -0.05
N PHE A 255 16.31 2.32 1.04
CA PHE A 255 15.05 3.03 0.97
C PHE A 255 15.21 4.52 0.63
N TYR A 256 16.24 5.20 1.12
CA TYR A 256 16.51 6.59 0.71
C TYR A 256 16.83 6.72 -0.79
N LYS A 257 17.63 5.80 -1.34
CA LYS A 257 17.90 5.78 -2.78
C LYS A 257 16.64 5.46 -3.59
N CYS A 258 15.81 4.54 -3.08
CA CYS A 258 14.51 4.23 -3.67
C CYS A 258 13.59 5.47 -3.69
N LEU A 259 13.50 6.23 -2.59
CA LEU A 259 12.73 7.47 -2.52
C LEU A 259 13.25 8.53 -3.49
N GLU A 260 14.57 8.72 -3.58
CA GLU A 260 15.19 9.67 -4.51
C GLU A 260 14.79 9.36 -5.95
N LEU A 261 14.92 8.09 -6.36
CA LEU A 261 14.51 7.65 -7.69
C LEU A 261 13.00 7.80 -7.93
N ALA A 262 12.18 7.48 -6.94
CA ALA A 262 10.73 7.62 -7.04
C ALA A 262 10.34 9.10 -7.23
N TYR A 263 10.85 10.01 -6.41
CA TYR A 263 10.59 11.44 -6.55
C TYR A 263 11.10 12.02 -7.86
N LYS A 264 12.30 11.61 -8.31
CA LYS A 264 12.86 12.02 -9.62
C LYS A 264 11.94 11.62 -10.79
N ASN A 265 11.12 10.56 -10.60
CA ASN A 265 10.17 10.03 -11.58
C ASN A 265 8.71 10.36 -11.28
N GLY A 266 8.42 11.30 -10.38
CA GLY A 266 7.09 11.87 -10.17
C GLY A 266 6.20 11.14 -9.16
N ALA A 267 6.80 10.47 -8.17
CA ALA A 267 6.08 9.88 -7.04
C ALA A 267 5.57 10.95 -6.07
#